data_85d8ae75817215a2beeb24013a86f5a4
#
_entry.id   85d8ae75817215a2beeb24013a86f5a4
#
_cell.length_a   1.000
_cell.length_b   1.000
_cell.length_c   1.000
_cell.angle_alpha   90.00
_cell.angle_beta   90.00
_cell.angle_gamma   90.00
#
_symmetry.space_group_name_H-M   'P 1'
#
loop_
_entity.id
_entity.type
_entity.pdbx_description
1 polymer ?
#
loop_
_entity_poly.entity_id
_entity_poly.type
_entity_poly.pdbx_seq_one_letter_code
_entity_poly.pdbx_strand_id
1 'polypeptide(L)'
;TLPGGCKDIGDVMLQYGIEVVRSVIDGASVRHTTDIITVAERRDEVIRVLHGEYDHGYSVGYGPLTDRIFHPTDIGGLIIVTGMPNSGKTDFLNDLTCRIMQQTDRFVCYLSFEVPDKNKHIARLVSLMLGKANTTAYTDGQLTPYLDFLDTHMIHLDMHEVPPTPENILNRADRVRRTHPLKYLVVAPYLFIETQSGNGETETQSIKAMLTKFQTWGRVNHIWVVIVAHPRGLKTVNGRNELEAINMYTISGSANWANLADFILTVSRISEPDRAFTRIDMLKVRDQELCRTGTVYYTRRPCGRYEEHESEEECRAE
;
A
#
# COMPACT_ATOMS: atom_id res chain seq x y z
N THR A 1 -21.78 26.91 -24.67
CA THR A 1 -23.12 27.30 -24.16
C THR A 1 -23.94 27.87 -25.31
N LEU A 2 -25.18 27.43 -25.48
CA LEU A 2 -26.07 27.94 -26.49
C LEU A 2 -26.50 29.40 -26.14
N PRO A 3 -26.68 30.27 -27.11
CA PRO A 3 -27.08 31.65 -26.86
C PRO A 3 -28.54 31.78 -26.41
N GLY A 4 -28.85 32.83 -25.63
CA GLY A 4 -30.23 33.24 -25.31
C GLY A 4 -31.13 32.25 -24.59
N GLY A 5 -30.57 31.25 -23.89
CA GLY A 5 -31.37 30.22 -23.17
C GLY A 5 -31.99 29.16 -24.08
N CYS A 6 -31.54 29.04 -25.34
CA CYS A 6 -31.92 27.97 -26.25
C CYS A 6 -31.61 26.60 -25.68
N LYS A 7 -32.53 25.64 -25.85
CA LYS A 7 -32.37 24.26 -25.34
C LYS A 7 -31.55 23.37 -26.25
N ASP A 8 -31.63 23.64 -27.56
CA ASP A 8 -30.95 22.88 -28.60
C ASP A 8 -30.56 23.76 -29.81
N ILE A 9 -29.88 23.16 -30.77
CA ILE A 9 -29.46 23.83 -32.02
C ILE A 9 -30.67 24.24 -32.88
N GLY A 10 -31.78 23.50 -32.79
CA GLY A 10 -33.02 23.86 -33.48
C GLY A 10 -33.59 25.18 -32.98
N ASP A 11 -33.59 25.40 -31.65
CA ASP A 11 -34.01 26.67 -31.07
C ASP A 11 -33.10 27.82 -31.53
N VAL A 12 -31.75 27.57 -31.61
CA VAL A 12 -30.80 28.59 -32.13
C VAL A 12 -31.10 28.91 -33.59
N MET A 13 -31.40 27.90 -34.40
CA MET A 13 -31.73 28.10 -35.83
C MET A 13 -32.99 28.94 -36.00
N LEU A 14 -34.02 28.65 -35.21
CA LEU A 14 -35.31 29.37 -35.27
C LEU A 14 -35.21 30.80 -34.77
N GLN A 15 -34.39 31.03 -33.73
CA GLN A 15 -34.30 32.34 -33.06
C GLN A 15 -33.25 33.27 -33.66
N TYR A 16 -32.13 32.71 -34.13
CA TYR A 16 -30.96 33.50 -34.56
C TYR A 16 -30.47 33.19 -35.97
N GLY A 17 -30.99 32.18 -36.64
CA GLY A 17 -30.65 31.83 -38.02
C GLY A 17 -29.39 31.03 -38.19
N ILE A 18 -29.09 30.64 -39.45
CA ILE A 18 -28.05 29.67 -39.80
C ILE A 18 -26.61 30.17 -39.48
N GLU A 19 -26.36 31.46 -39.57
CA GLU A 19 -25.02 32.01 -39.33
C GLU A 19 -24.61 31.89 -37.86
N VAL A 20 -25.57 32.04 -36.93
CA VAL A 20 -25.33 31.88 -35.52
C VAL A 20 -25.15 30.37 -35.20
N VAL A 21 -25.91 29.49 -35.86
CA VAL A 21 -25.72 28.01 -35.74
C VAL A 21 -24.29 27.65 -36.18
N ARG A 22 -23.80 28.16 -37.31
CA ARG A 22 -22.42 27.93 -37.77
C ARG A 22 -21.40 28.41 -36.74
N SER A 23 -21.54 29.62 -36.24
CA SER A 23 -20.66 30.16 -35.20
C SER A 23 -20.66 29.32 -33.91
N VAL A 24 -21.80 28.81 -33.51
CA VAL A 24 -21.92 27.89 -32.34
C VAL A 24 -21.24 26.57 -32.61
N ILE A 25 -21.34 26.01 -33.82
CA ILE A 25 -20.68 24.77 -34.20
C ILE A 25 -19.18 24.97 -34.32
N ASP A 26 -18.73 26.03 -34.98
CA ASP A 26 -17.31 26.33 -35.15
C ASP A 26 -16.61 26.70 -33.84
N GLY A 27 -17.35 27.32 -32.92
CA GLY A 27 -16.90 27.61 -31.55
C GLY A 27 -17.10 26.48 -30.55
N ALA A 28 -17.66 25.34 -30.97
CA ALA A 28 -17.87 24.18 -30.09
C ALA A 28 -16.54 23.50 -29.80
N SER A 29 -16.07 23.62 -28.58
CA SER A 29 -14.98 22.77 -28.09
C SER A 29 -15.48 21.33 -27.94
N VAL A 30 -14.67 20.39 -28.41
CA VAL A 30 -14.92 18.96 -28.12
C VAL A 30 -14.97 18.82 -26.60
N ARG A 31 -16.12 18.37 -26.06
CA ARG A 31 -16.18 17.95 -24.67
C ARG A 31 -15.29 16.72 -24.57
N HIS A 32 -14.11 16.89 -24.01
CA HIS A 32 -13.29 15.75 -23.64
C HIS A 32 -14.06 14.95 -22.62
N THR A 33 -14.45 13.74 -22.99
CA THR A 33 -14.92 12.75 -22.02
C THR A 33 -13.74 12.44 -21.13
N THR A 34 -13.92 12.48 -19.82
CA THR A 34 -12.87 12.23 -18.82
C THR A 34 -12.20 10.86 -18.99
N ASP A 35 -12.74 10.02 -19.85
CA ASP A 35 -12.36 8.62 -20.07
C ASP A 35 -11.42 8.43 -21.28
N ILE A 36 -11.22 9.45 -22.11
CA ILE A 36 -10.36 9.40 -23.30
C ILE A 36 -9.25 10.44 -23.16
N ILE A 37 -8.02 9.96 -23.17
CA ILE A 37 -6.82 10.79 -23.06
C ILE A 37 -6.10 10.74 -24.42
N THR A 38 -5.90 11.91 -25.04
CA THR A 38 -5.13 12.03 -26.26
C THR A 38 -3.68 12.41 -25.98
N VAL A 39 -2.76 12.05 -26.88
CA VAL A 39 -1.35 12.45 -26.77
C VAL A 39 -1.23 13.98 -26.77
N ALA A 40 -2.09 14.68 -27.51
CA ALA A 40 -2.08 16.13 -27.57
C ALA A 40 -2.35 16.78 -26.20
N GLU A 41 -3.29 16.21 -25.42
CA GLU A 41 -3.63 16.71 -24.08
C GLU A 41 -2.52 16.47 -23.06
N ARG A 42 -1.70 15.45 -23.28
CA ARG A 42 -0.60 15.08 -22.38
C ARG A 42 0.78 15.52 -22.86
N ARG A 43 0.84 16.25 -23.97
CA ARG A 43 2.10 16.58 -24.63
C ARG A 43 3.13 17.19 -23.69
N ASP A 44 2.74 18.21 -22.93
CA ASP A 44 3.65 18.94 -22.03
C ASP A 44 4.09 18.05 -20.84
N GLU A 45 3.20 17.21 -20.34
CA GLU A 45 3.53 16.23 -19.29
C GLU A 45 4.49 15.17 -19.83
N VAL A 46 4.24 14.65 -21.05
CA VAL A 46 5.14 13.68 -21.69
C VAL A 46 6.52 14.28 -21.92
N ILE A 47 6.61 15.54 -22.36
CA ILE A 47 7.88 16.24 -22.53
C ILE A 47 8.63 16.36 -21.19
N ARG A 48 7.94 16.70 -20.09
CA ARG A 48 8.55 16.73 -18.76
C ARG A 48 9.09 15.36 -18.35
N VAL A 49 8.30 14.30 -18.54
CA VAL A 49 8.74 12.91 -18.27
C VAL A 49 9.97 12.55 -19.09
N LEU A 50 10.02 12.92 -20.39
CA LEU A 50 11.17 12.68 -21.26
C LEU A 50 12.43 13.45 -20.81
N HIS A 51 12.26 14.56 -20.10
CA HIS A 51 13.35 15.30 -19.46
C HIS A 51 13.69 14.80 -18.04
N GLY A 52 13.08 13.74 -17.58
CA GLY A 52 13.33 13.16 -16.25
C GLY A 52 12.54 13.85 -15.11
N GLU A 53 11.57 14.69 -15.45
CA GLU A 53 10.72 15.38 -14.48
C GLU A 53 9.50 14.52 -14.14
N TYR A 54 9.71 13.44 -13.38
CA TYR A 54 8.65 12.56 -12.89
C TYR A 54 8.90 12.16 -11.43
N ASP A 55 7.92 11.56 -10.80
CA ASP A 55 8.02 11.09 -9.41
C ASP A 55 9.03 9.94 -9.32
N HIS A 56 10.19 10.21 -8.76
CA HIS A 56 11.26 9.23 -8.53
C HIS A 56 11.03 8.36 -7.29
N GLY A 57 9.90 8.54 -6.59
CA GLY A 57 9.63 7.86 -5.34
C GLY A 57 10.32 8.49 -4.14
N TYR A 58 10.19 7.83 -3.01
CA TYR A 58 10.75 8.30 -1.74
C TYR A 58 11.30 7.15 -0.89
N SER A 59 12.35 7.46 -0.13
CA SER A 59 12.89 6.54 0.86
C SER A 59 11.91 6.32 2.00
N VAL A 60 11.79 5.08 2.44
CA VAL A 60 11.00 4.71 3.62
C VAL A 60 11.84 4.73 4.92
N GLY A 61 13.08 5.17 4.85
CA GLY A 61 13.91 5.50 6.01
C GLY A 61 14.67 4.34 6.65
N TYR A 62 14.88 3.23 5.94
CA TYR A 62 15.82 2.19 6.40
C TYR A 62 17.24 2.53 5.96
N GLY A 63 17.43 2.82 4.68
CA GLY A 63 18.71 3.17 4.08
C GLY A 63 18.80 2.73 2.61
N PRO A 64 19.99 2.88 1.98
CA PRO A 64 20.15 2.70 0.55
C PRO A 64 19.96 1.25 0.07
N LEU A 65 20.11 0.25 0.93
CA LEU A 65 19.88 -1.14 0.54
C LEU A 65 18.38 -1.40 0.35
N THR A 66 17.56 -0.92 1.28
CA THR A 66 16.11 -0.98 1.19
C THR A 66 15.60 -0.15 0.01
N ASP A 67 16.12 1.05 -0.19
CA ASP A 67 15.70 1.96 -1.27
C ASP A 67 15.94 1.35 -2.66
N ARG A 68 16.92 0.46 -2.83
CA ARG A 68 17.14 -0.28 -4.08
C ARG A 68 16.02 -1.26 -4.42
N ILE A 69 15.32 -1.79 -3.42
CA ILE A 69 14.28 -2.82 -3.60
C ILE A 69 12.88 -2.30 -3.31
N PHE A 70 12.74 -1.23 -2.53
CA PHE A 70 11.47 -0.66 -2.14
C PHE A 70 11.53 0.86 -2.08
N HIS A 71 11.05 1.50 -3.15
CA HIS A 71 11.04 2.96 -3.32
C HIS A 71 9.70 3.39 -3.90
N PRO A 72 8.64 3.48 -3.07
CA PRO A 72 7.30 3.79 -3.54
C PRO A 72 7.18 5.24 -4.00
N THR A 73 6.30 5.46 -4.97
CA THR A 73 5.91 6.78 -5.49
C THR A 73 4.57 7.24 -4.91
N ASP A 74 4.13 8.44 -5.26
CA ASP A 74 2.80 8.94 -4.91
C ASP A 74 1.66 8.44 -5.81
N ILE A 75 1.94 7.54 -6.76
CA ILE A 75 0.93 6.96 -7.66
C ILE A 75 -0.10 6.11 -6.90
N GLY A 76 0.32 5.45 -5.82
CA GLY A 76 -0.52 4.50 -5.10
C GLY A 76 -0.67 3.15 -5.83
N GLY A 77 -1.31 2.19 -5.19
CA GLY A 77 -1.48 0.85 -5.73
C GLY A 77 -1.57 -0.22 -4.65
N LEU A 78 -1.03 -1.40 -4.93
CA LEU A 78 -1.17 -2.58 -4.09
C LEU A 78 0.19 -3.17 -3.68
N ILE A 79 0.45 -3.21 -2.38
CA ILE A 79 1.63 -3.83 -1.77
C ILE A 79 1.19 -5.09 -1.03
N ILE A 80 1.82 -6.21 -1.30
CA ILE A 80 1.58 -7.47 -0.59
C ILE A 80 2.77 -7.80 0.29
N VAL A 81 2.48 -8.04 1.57
CA VAL A 81 3.45 -8.50 2.56
C VAL A 81 3.12 -9.95 2.91
N THR A 82 4.05 -10.87 2.67
CA THR A 82 3.85 -12.28 2.97
C THR A 82 4.97 -12.87 3.82
N GLY A 83 4.83 -14.10 4.26
CA GLY A 83 5.81 -14.82 5.07
C GLY A 83 5.14 -15.85 5.99
N MET A 84 5.92 -16.77 6.49
CA MET A 84 5.43 -17.83 7.40
C MET A 84 4.79 -17.24 8.67
N PRO A 85 3.88 -17.97 9.34
CA PRO A 85 3.48 -17.63 10.69
C PRO A 85 4.70 -17.40 11.59
N ASN A 86 4.63 -16.40 12.46
CA ASN A 86 5.72 -16.01 13.38
C ASN A 86 7.02 -15.55 12.72
N SER A 87 7.02 -15.23 11.42
CA SER A 87 8.21 -14.68 10.72
C SER A 87 8.52 -13.23 11.03
N GLY A 88 7.69 -12.54 11.83
CA GLY A 88 7.89 -11.13 12.18
C GLY A 88 7.23 -10.12 11.23
N LYS A 89 6.29 -10.54 10.37
CA LYS A 89 5.56 -9.64 9.44
C LYS A 89 4.97 -8.42 10.14
N THR A 90 4.26 -8.65 11.23
CA THR A 90 3.60 -7.58 11.99
C THR A 90 4.61 -6.62 12.61
N ASP A 91 5.72 -7.14 13.15
CA ASP A 91 6.80 -6.31 13.71
C ASP A 91 7.46 -5.47 12.62
N PHE A 92 7.81 -6.08 11.47
CA PHE A 92 8.38 -5.35 10.34
C PHE A 92 7.42 -4.30 9.79
N LEU A 93 6.15 -4.64 9.63
CA LEU A 93 5.13 -3.71 9.15
C LEU A 93 4.91 -2.54 10.11
N ASN A 94 4.97 -2.77 11.41
CA ASN A 94 4.87 -1.70 12.41
C ASN A 94 6.08 -0.74 12.32
N ASP A 95 7.30 -1.26 12.18
CA ASP A 95 8.50 -0.42 12.01
C ASP A 95 8.47 0.33 10.68
N LEU A 96 8.08 -0.33 9.59
CA LEU A 96 7.88 0.30 8.28
C LEU A 96 6.85 1.44 8.35
N THR A 97 5.72 1.20 9.02
CA THR A 97 4.67 2.21 9.21
C THR A 97 5.19 3.42 9.99
N CYS A 98 5.90 3.20 11.11
CA CYS A 98 6.52 4.28 11.87
C CYS A 98 7.51 5.09 11.02
N ARG A 99 8.34 4.42 10.23
CA ARG A 99 9.33 5.08 9.35
C ARG A 99 8.65 5.90 8.27
N ILE A 100 7.65 5.35 7.59
CA ILE A 100 6.86 6.07 6.58
C ILE A 100 6.29 7.36 7.18
N MET A 101 5.65 7.30 8.34
CA MET A 101 5.11 8.49 9.00
C MET A 101 6.23 9.49 9.36
N GLN A 102 7.32 9.04 9.97
CA GLN A 102 8.41 9.91 10.45
C GLN A 102 9.25 10.53 9.32
N GLN A 103 9.50 9.79 8.23
CA GLN A 103 10.39 10.23 7.16
C GLN A 103 9.67 10.98 6.04
N THR A 104 8.40 10.70 5.86
CA THR A 104 7.68 11.16 4.68
C THR A 104 6.43 11.99 5.01
N ASP A 105 6.15 12.23 6.30
CA ASP A 105 4.98 12.99 6.79
C ASP A 105 3.65 12.47 6.20
N ARG A 106 3.55 11.14 5.95
CA ARG A 106 2.38 10.53 5.31
C ARG A 106 1.44 9.92 6.34
N PHE A 107 0.16 10.14 6.12
CA PHE A 107 -0.90 9.63 6.99
C PHE A 107 -1.22 8.16 6.68
N VAL A 108 -1.33 7.34 7.72
CA VAL A 108 -1.57 5.91 7.64
C VAL A 108 -2.90 5.54 8.29
N CYS A 109 -3.74 4.79 7.58
CA CYS A 109 -4.93 4.16 8.10
C CYS A 109 -4.65 2.67 8.33
N TYR A 110 -4.88 2.18 9.55
CA TYR A 110 -4.50 0.82 9.93
C TYR A 110 -5.72 -0.02 10.33
N LEU A 111 -5.94 -1.14 9.66
CA LEU A 111 -6.91 -2.16 10.02
C LEU A 111 -6.18 -3.45 10.38
N SER A 112 -6.22 -3.82 11.66
CA SER A 112 -5.69 -5.10 12.13
C SER A 112 -6.78 -5.94 12.75
N PHE A 113 -6.87 -7.18 12.31
CA PHE A 113 -7.74 -8.19 12.90
C PHE A 113 -7.00 -9.08 13.93
N GLU A 114 -5.66 -9.13 13.87
CA GLU A 114 -4.84 -9.92 14.77
C GLU A 114 -4.49 -9.18 16.07
N VAL A 115 -4.55 -7.86 16.07
CA VAL A 115 -4.27 -7.05 17.26
C VAL A 115 -5.59 -6.48 17.81
N PRO A 116 -6.26 -7.23 18.72
CA PRO A 116 -7.56 -6.81 19.24
C PRO A 116 -7.46 -5.57 20.14
N ASP A 117 -6.34 -5.42 20.82
CA ASP A 117 -6.07 -4.28 21.72
C ASP A 117 -5.32 -3.17 20.97
N LYS A 118 -6.07 -2.17 20.49
CA LYS A 118 -5.52 -1.01 19.78
C LYS A 118 -4.59 -0.19 20.66
N ASN A 119 -4.82 -0.16 21.97
CA ASN A 119 -3.95 0.58 22.90
C ASN A 119 -2.57 -0.07 22.97
N LYS A 120 -2.50 -1.41 22.99
CA LYS A 120 -1.22 -2.13 22.92
C LYS A 120 -0.51 -1.89 21.60
N HIS A 121 -1.25 -1.82 20.49
CA HIS A 121 -0.65 -1.49 19.20
C HIS A 121 -0.06 -0.09 19.21
N ILE A 122 -0.80 0.93 19.64
CA ILE A 122 -0.33 2.31 19.77
C ILE A 122 0.91 2.36 20.67
N ALA A 123 0.87 1.74 21.85
CA ALA A 123 2.01 1.69 22.78
C ALA A 123 3.25 1.01 22.14
N ARG A 124 3.04 -0.01 21.29
CA ARG A 124 4.11 -0.62 20.50
C ARG A 124 4.73 0.35 19.52
N LEU A 125 3.93 1.15 18.79
CA LEU A 125 4.42 2.16 17.87
C LEU A 125 5.19 3.27 18.61
N VAL A 126 4.71 3.72 19.78
CA VAL A 126 5.45 4.65 20.63
C VAL A 126 6.82 4.09 21.04
N SER A 127 6.89 2.82 21.43
CA SER A 127 8.16 2.15 21.77
C SER A 127 9.14 2.11 20.59
N LEU A 128 8.62 1.85 19.38
CA LEU A 128 9.39 1.90 18.13
C LEU A 128 9.94 3.30 17.87
N MET A 129 9.09 4.33 17.94
CA MET A 129 9.48 5.72 17.69
C MET A 129 10.48 6.23 18.71
N LEU A 130 10.29 5.88 19.98
CA LEU A 130 11.20 6.21 21.09
C LEU A 130 12.55 5.45 20.99
N GLY A 131 12.59 4.33 20.29
CA GLY A 131 13.78 3.46 20.22
C GLY A 131 14.04 2.69 21.51
N LYS A 132 13.03 2.48 22.37
CA LYS A 132 13.17 1.83 23.69
C LYS A 132 12.19 0.67 23.84
N ALA A 133 12.69 -0.48 24.29
CA ALA A 133 11.88 -1.67 24.51
C ALA A 133 10.96 -1.56 25.73
N ASN A 134 11.41 -0.85 26.75
CA ASN A 134 10.64 -0.61 27.99
C ASN A 134 10.36 0.88 28.15
N THR A 135 9.10 1.23 28.21
CA THR A 135 8.61 2.60 28.36
C THR A 135 8.09 2.91 29.77
N THR A 136 8.08 1.94 30.70
CA THR A 136 7.51 2.11 32.06
C THR A 136 8.23 3.14 32.93
N ALA A 137 9.50 3.44 32.62
CA ALA A 137 10.29 4.44 33.32
C ALA A 137 10.09 5.88 32.80
N TYR A 138 9.32 6.07 31.72
CA TYR A 138 9.11 7.37 31.11
C TYR A 138 7.88 8.04 31.70
N THR A 139 7.99 9.35 31.94
CA THR A 139 6.87 10.18 32.40
C THR A 139 5.88 10.45 31.26
N ASP A 140 4.66 10.78 31.60
CA ASP A 140 3.62 11.15 30.61
C ASP A 140 4.12 12.27 29.68
N GLY A 141 4.79 13.31 30.22
CA GLY A 141 5.34 14.40 29.41
C GLY A 141 6.40 13.98 28.40
N GLN A 142 7.11 12.86 28.63
CA GLN A 142 8.06 12.30 27.68
C GLN A 142 7.39 11.44 26.60
N LEU A 143 6.23 10.86 26.90
CA LEU A 143 5.47 10.01 25.98
C LEU A 143 4.47 10.80 25.12
N THR A 144 3.90 11.86 25.66
CA THR A 144 2.88 12.71 24.99
C THR A 144 3.29 13.15 23.57
N PRO A 145 4.51 13.64 23.30
CA PRO A 145 4.87 14.06 21.93
C PRO A 145 4.75 12.95 20.88
N TYR A 146 4.96 11.69 21.26
CA TYR A 146 4.82 10.54 20.34
C TYR A 146 3.34 10.18 20.11
N LEU A 147 2.51 10.35 21.14
CA LEU A 147 1.06 10.16 21.04
C LEU A 147 0.45 11.27 20.16
N ASP A 148 0.84 12.53 20.36
CA ASP A 148 0.41 13.67 19.54
C ASP A 148 0.82 13.49 18.08
N PHE A 149 2.04 12.97 17.84
CA PHE A 149 2.49 12.65 16.50
C PHE A 149 1.62 11.55 15.87
N LEU A 150 1.34 10.47 16.60
CA LEU A 150 0.48 9.39 16.07
C LEU A 150 -0.95 9.88 15.81
N ASP A 151 -1.50 10.74 16.65
CA ASP A 151 -2.84 11.33 16.48
C ASP A 151 -2.94 12.12 15.16
N THR A 152 -1.86 12.79 14.76
CA THR A 152 -1.80 13.56 13.52
C THR A 152 -1.42 12.76 12.28
N HIS A 153 -0.92 11.52 12.41
CA HIS A 153 -0.41 10.71 11.29
C HIS A 153 -1.06 9.35 11.13
N MET A 154 -1.90 8.93 12.07
CA MET A 154 -2.47 7.59 12.04
C MET A 154 -3.90 7.53 12.54
N ILE A 155 -4.68 6.62 11.92
CA ILE A 155 -6.00 6.25 12.41
C ILE A 155 -6.18 4.74 12.33
N HIS A 156 -6.87 4.15 13.32
CA HIS A 156 -7.29 2.75 13.26
C HIS A 156 -8.70 2.64 12.73
N LEU A 157 -8.91 1.75 11.75
CA LEU A 157 -10.27 1.33 11.38
C LEU A 157 -10.80 0.30 12.38
N ASP A 158 -12.09 0.39 12.60
CA ASP A 158 -12.85 -0.59 13.37
C ASP A 158 -13.96 -1.19 12.51
N MET A 159 -14.03 -2.55 12.48
CA MET A 159 -15.00 -3.30 11.69
C MET A 159 -15.98 -4.12 12.56
N HIS A 160 -16.06 -3.85 13.88
CA HIS A 160 -16.91 -4.64 14.77
C HIS A 160 -18.41 -4.59 14.42
N GLU A 161 -18.88 -3.50 13.85
CA GLU A 161 -20.30 -3.30 13.54
C GLU A 161 -20.72 -3.73 12.13
N VAL A 162 -19.75 -4.02 11.26
CA VAL A 162 -20.02 -4.37 9.85
C VAL A 162 -19.09 -5.46 9.37
N PRO A 163 -19.56 -6.35 8.49
CA PRO A 163 -18.71 -7.39 7.90
C PRO A 163 -17.49 -6.75 7.22
N PRO A 164 -16.29 -7.31 7.40
CA PRO A 164 -15.08 -6.79 6.79
C PRO A 164 -14.98 -7.16 5.30
N THR A 165 -15.97 -6.78 4.51
CA THR A 165 -15.92 -6.92 3.06
C THR A 165 -15.01 -5.85 2.45
N PRO A 166 -14.45 -6.07 1.24
CA PRO A 166 -13.64 -5.06 0.56
C PRO A 166 -14.35 -3.72 0.43
N GLU A 167 -15.65 -3.73 0.12
CA GLU A 167 -16.48 -2.53 0.00
C GLU A 167 -16.59 -1.77 1.32
N ASN A 168 -16.86 -2.47 2.40
CA ASN A 168 -17.01 -1.85 3.72
C ASN A 168 -15.69 -1.26 4.21
N ILE A 169 -14.56 -1.96 3.98
CA ILE A 169 -13.21 -1.46 4.30
C ILE A 169 -12.93 -0.19 3.50
N LEU A 170 -13.13 -0.22 2.18
CA LEU A 170 -12.87 0.92 1.30
C LEU A 170 -13.81 2.11 1.60
N ASN A 171 -15.08 1.86 1.90
CA ASN A 171 -16.03 2.91 2.31
C ASN A 171 -15.60 3.62 3.60
N ARG A 172 -15.01 2.88 4.56
CA ARG A 172 -14.46 3.49 5.78
C ARG A 172 -13.17 4.26 5.49
N ALA A 173 -12.29 3.70 4.67
CA ALA A 173 -11.08 4.39 4.23
C ALA A 173 -11.41 5.68 3.43
N ASP A 174 -12.49 5.69 2.65
CA ASP A 174 -12.99 6.87 1.96
C ASP A 174 -13.43 7.99 2.92
N ARG A 175 -14.00 7.64 4.07
CA ARG A 175 -14.32 8.64 5.11
C ARG A 175 -13.03 9.25 5.69
N VAL A 176 -12.02 8.42 5.94
CA VAL A 176 -10.73 8.90 6.46
C VAL A 176 -10.06 9.84 5.47
N ARG A 177 -9.94 9.46 4.16
CA ARG A 177 -9.28 10.30 3.16
C ARG A 177 -9.96 11.64 2.87
N ARG A 178 -11.25 11.79 3.23
CA ARG A 178 -11.97 13.08 3.10
C ARG A 178 -11.59 14.08 4.18
N THR A 179 -11.06 13.61 5.29
CA THR A 179 -10.72 14.42 6.46
C THR A 179 -9.23 14.44 6.78
N HIS A 180 -8.47 13.47 6.26
CA HIS A 180 -7.04 13.32 6.49
C HIS A 180 -6.30 13.05 5.17
N PRO A 181 -5.04 13.46 5.04
CA PRO A 181 -4.23 13.25 3.82
C PRO A 181 -3.74 11.80 3.70
N LEU A 182 -4.67 10.85 3.65
CA LEU A 182 -4.40 9.42 3.65
C LEU A 182 -3.50 9.02 2.47
N LYS A 183 -2.40 8.32 2.75
CA LYS A 183 -1.45 7.80 1.77
C LYS A 183 -1.24 6.29 1.87
N TYR A 184 -1.50 5.69 3.03
CA TYR A 184 -1.38 4.25 3.25
C TYR A 184 -2.62 3.68 3.95
N LEU A 185 -3.18 2.61 3.38
CA LEU A 185 -4.20 1.79 4.01
C LEU A 185 -3.60 0.41 4.27
N VAL A 186 -3.36 0.08 5.53
CA VAL A 186 -2.84 -1.23 5.95
C VAL A 186 -3.99 -2.14 6.36
N VAL A 187 -4.06 -3.34 5.77
CA VAL A 187 -5.05 -4.38 6.08
C VAL A 187 -4.34 -5.67 6.44
N ALA A 188 -4.42 -6.10 7.69
CA ALA A 188 -3.66 -7.23 8.21
C ALA A 188 -4.49 -8.15 9.12
N PRO A 189 -4.55 -9.45 8.79
CA PRO A 189 -4.29 -10.11 7.51
C PRO A 189 -5.55 -10.21 6.62
N TYR A 190 -5.37 -10.54 5.33
CA TYR A 190 -6.46 -10.68 4.37
C TYR A 190 -7.45 -11.80 4.71
N LEU A 191 -7.01 -12.79 5.47
CA LEU A 191 -7.80 -13.98 5.81
C LEU A 191 -9.14 -13.65 6.51
N PHE A 192 -9.21 -12.50 7.15
CA PHE A 192 -10.44 -12.04 7.81
C PHE A 192 -11.33 -11.17 6.88
N ILE A 193 -10.89 -10.91 5.65
CA ILE A 193 -11.71 -10.19 4.69
C ILE A 193 -12.76 -11.15 4.14
N GLU A 194 -14.02 -10.83 4.35
CA GLU A 194 -15.14 -11.58 3.79
C GLU A 194 -15.25 -11.32 2.30
N THR A 195 -14.80 -12.27 1.49
CA THR A 195 -15.05 -12.26 0.05
C THR A 195 -16.41 -12.89 -0.22
N GLN A 196 -17.33 -12.15 -0.81
CA GLN A 196 -18.61 -12.72 -1.23
C GLN A 196 -18.38 -13.71 -2.37
N SER A 197 -18.39 -14.98 -2.04
CA SER A 197 -18.49 -16.03 -3.05
C SER A 197 -19.94 -16.10 -3.49
N GLY A 198 -20.27 -15.55 -4.66
CA GLY A 198 -21.55 -15.81 -5.31
C GLY A 198 -21.72 -17.29 -5.58
N ASN A 199 -22.96 -17.78 -5.75
CA ASN A 199 -23.23 -19.17 -6.09
C ASN A 199 -22.44 -19.57 -7.36
N GLY A 200 -21.39 -20.40 -7.18
CA GLY A 200 -20.53 -20.90 -8.26
C GLY A 200 -19.20 -20.17 -8.46
N GLU A 201 -18.88 -19.13 -7.70
CA GLU A 201 -17.54 -18.49 -7.76
C GLU A 201 -16.48 -19.33 -7.05
N THR A 202 -15.32 -19.45 -7.67
CA THR A 202 -14.15 -20.10 -7.07
C THR A 202 -13.42 -19.11 -6.14
N GLU A 203 -12.71 -19.63 -5.13
CA GLU A 203 -11.82 -18.82 -4.26
C GLU A 203 -10.89 -17.92 -5.07
N THR A 204 -10.32 -18.44 -6.18
CA THR A 204 -9.44 -17.70 -7.07
C THR A 204 -10.12 -16.48 -7.70
N GLN A 205 -11.39 -16.60 -8.08
CA GLN A 205 -12.16 -15.49 -8.66
C GLN A 205 -12.49 -14.44 -7.59
N SER A 206 -12.90 -14.85 -6.41
CA SER A 206 -13.19 -13.96 -5.29
C SER A 206 -11.94 -13.16 -4.85
N ILE A 207 -10.77 -13.82 -4.75
CA ILE A 207 -9.49 -13.15 -4.47
C ILE A 207 -9.15 -12.15 -5.59
N LYS A 208 -9.31 -12.53 -6.86
CA LYS A 208 -9.08 -11.61 -7.98
C LYS A 208 -9.95 -10.37 -7.87
N ALA A 209 -11.25 -10.54 -7.63
CA ALA A 209 -12.19 -9.43 -7.49
C ALA A 209 -11.82 -8.50 -6.32
N MET A 210 -11.49 -9.07 -5.17
CA MET A 210 -11.01 -8.34 -3.99
C MET A 210 -9.76 -7.52 -4.31
N LEU A 211 -8.71 -8.15 -4.85
CA LEU A 211 -7.45 -7.47 -5.15
C LEU A 211 -7.62 -6.38 -6.21
N THR A 212 -8.46 -6.61 -7.23
CA THR A 212 -8.78 -5.61 -8.25
C THR A 212 -9.43 -4.37 -7.62
N LYS A 213 -10.38 -4.56 -6.70
CA LYS A 213 -11.03 -3.44 -5.98
C LYS A 213 -10.01 -2.61 -5.18
N PHE A 214 -9.18 -3.27 -4.39
CA PHE A 214 -8.14 -2.59 -3.60
C PHE A 214 -7.12 -1.86 -4.47
N GLN A 215 -6.62 -2.51 -5.53
CA GLN A 215 -5.65 -1.90 -6.44
C GLN A 215 -6.24 -0.70 -7.18
N THR A 216 -7.43 -0.85 -7.77
CA THR A 216 -8.11 0.24 -8.49
C THR A 216 -8.37 1.42 -7.57
N TRP A 217 -8.92 1.16 -6.37
CA TRP A 217 -9.17 2.21 -5.39
C TRP A 217 -7.87 2.91 -4.96
N GLY A 218 -6.82 2.15 -4.71
CA GLY A 218 -5.50 2.68 -4.35
C GLY A 218 -4.94 3.62 -5.42
N ARG A 219 -4.97 3.21 -6.68
CA ARG A 219 -4.50 4.01 -7.81
C ARG A 219 -5.32 5.26 -8.07
N VAL A 220 -6.65 5.12 -8.06
CA VAL A 220 -7.56 6.27 -8.29
C VAL A 220 -7.40 7.34 -7.20
N ASN A 221 -7.07 6.93 -5.98
CA ASN A 221 -6.95 7.84 -4.85
C ASN A 221 -5.50 8.19 -4.48
N HIS A 222 -4.51 7.67 -5.23
CA HIS A 222 -3.09 7.86 -4.93
C HIS A 222 -2.72 7.37 -3.51
N ILE A 223 -3.22 6.19 -3.15
CA ILE A 223 -3.05 5.55 -1.84
C ILE A 223 -2.44 4.16 -2.03
N TRP A 224 -1.43 3.82 -1.25
CA TRP A 224 -0.90 2.47 -1.17
C TRP A 224 -1.78 1.61 -0.26
N VAL A 225 -2.36 0.56 -0.81
CA VAL A 225 -3.05 -0.46 -0.03
C VAL A 225 -2.06 -1.58 0.28
N VAL A 226 -1.77 -1.78 1.56
CA VAL A 226 -0.85 -2.81 2.04
C VAL A 226 -1.66 -3.96 2.60
N ILE A 227 -1.55 -5.14 2.01
CA ILE A 227 -2.27 -6.34 2.46
C ILE A 227 -1.28 -7.37 2.95
N VAL A 228 -1.50 -7.87 4.18
CA VAL A 228 -0.76 -9.01 4.72
C VAL A 228 -1.44 -10.30 4.30
N ALA A 229 -0.70 -11.17 3.60
CA ALA A 229 -1.19 -12.46 3.13
C ALA A 229 -0.28 -13.60 3.62
N HIS A 230 -0.88 -14.74 3.94
CA HIS A 230 -0.13 -15.92 4.34
C HIS A 230 0.19 -16.82 3.13
N PRO A 231 1.36 -17.47 3.10
CA PRO A 231 1.62 -18.48 2.09
C PRO A 231 0.68 -19.68 2.29
N ARG A 232 0.41 -20.41 1.21
CA ARG A 232 -0.24 -21.73 1.30
C ARG A 232 0.65 -22.68 2.09
N GLY A 233 0.10 -23.85 2.51
CA GLY A 233 0.91 -24.90 3.08
C GLY A 233 2.08 -25.24 2.15
N LEU A 234 3.32 -24.92 2.58
CA LEU A 234 4.52 -25.15 1.80
C LEU A 234 4.82 -26.65 1.75
N LYS A 235 5.23 -27.14 0.58
CA LYS A 235 5.61 -28.53 0.38
C LYS A 235 7.01 -28.79 0.91
N THR A 236 7.25 -29.97 1.43
CA THR A 236 8.60 -30.44 1.79
C THR A 236 9.39 -30.73 0.51
N VAL A 237 10.59 -30.19 0.40
CA VAL A 237 11.47 -30.41 -0.74
C VAL A 237 12.34 -31.64 -0.47
N ASN A 238 12.39 -32.56 -1.44
CA ASN A 238 13.28 -33.75 -1.45
C ASN A 238 13.18 -34.67 -0.23
N GLY A 239 12.02 -34.78 0.44
CA GLY A 239 11.86 -35.64 1.61
C GLY A 239 12.70 -35.26 2.84
N ARG A 240 13.38 -34.13 2.79
CA ARG A 240 14.03 -33.48 3.94
C ARG A 240 13.05 -32.47 4.55
N ASN A 241 13.24 -32.18 5.87
CA ASN A 241 12.40 -31.19 6.56
C ASN A 241 12.60 -29.74 6.07
N GLU A 242 13.05 -29.58 4.84
CA GLU A 242 13.21 -28.27 4.18
C GLU A 242 11.90 -27.91 3.47
N LEU A 243 11.34 -26.77 3.81
CA LEU A 243 10.14 -26.25 3.18
C LEU A 243 10.49 -25.55 1.85
N GLU A 244 9.54 -25.64 0.90
CA GLU A 244 9.60 -24.87 -0.35
C GLU A 244 9.85 -23.38 -0.06
N ALA A 245 10.74 -22.75 -0.81
CA ALA A 245 10.97 -21.31 -0.68
C ALA A 245 9.72 -20.51 -1.03
N ILE A 246 9.42 -19.50 -0.23
CA ILE A 246 8.30 -18.59 -0.51
C ILE A 246 8.63 -17.81 -1.78
N ASN A 247 7.74 -17.86 -2.74
CA ASN A 247 7.78 -17.08 -3.96
C ASN A 247 6.41 -16.44 -4.22
N MET A 248 6.31 -15.58 -5.24
CA MET A 248 5.08 -14.83 -5.51
C MET A 248 3.85 -15.71 -5.84
N TYR A 249 4.06 -17.01 -6.17
CA TYR A 249 3.00 -17.96 -6.50
C TYR A 249 2.64 -18.89 -5.33
N THR A 250 3.36 -18.82 -4.23
CA THR A 250 3.08 -19.62 -3.02
C THR A 250 2.10 -18.94 -2.05
N ILE A 251 1.64 -17.74 -2.38
CA ILE A 251 0.61 -17.05 -1.58
C ILE A 251 -0.71 -17.80 -1.72
N SER A 252 -1.38 -18.03 -0.57
CA SER A 252 -2.60 -18.87 -0.50
C SER A 252 -3.71 -18.35 -1.43
N GLY A 253 -4.39 -19.32 -2.06
CA GLY A 253 -5.66 -19.13 -2.75
C GLY A 253 -5.57 -18.71 -4.20
N SER A 254 -4.52 -18.01 -4.69
CA SER A 254 -4.53 -17.53 -6.07
C SER A 254 -3.19 -17.03 -6.59
N ALA A 255 -2.86 -17.32 -7.86
CA ALA A 255 -1.79 -16.66 -8.61
C ALA A 255 -2.07 -15.16 -8.88
N ASN A 256 -3.29 -14.69 -8.63
CA ASN A 256 -3.66 -13.30 -8.87
C ASN A 256 -2.93 -12.31 -7.93
N TRP A 257 -2.39 -12.78 -6.81
CA TRP A 257 -1.48 -11.99 -5.98
C TRP A 257 -0.28 -11.51 -6.80
N ALA A 258 0.35 -12.42 -7.53
CA ALA A 258 1.47 -12.10 -8.41
C ALA A 258 1.07 -11.18 -9.57
N ASN A 259 -0.13 -11.32 -10.12
CA ASN A 259 -0.57 -10.57 -11.29
C ASN A 259 -0.96 -9.12 -10.95
N LEU A 260 -1.67 -8.92 -9.83
CA LEU A 260 -2.28 -7.64 -9.50
C LEU A 260 -1.39 -6.75 -8.62
N ALA A 261 -0.58 -7.30 -7.71
CA ALA A 261 0.29 -6.49 -6.86
C ALA A 261 1.28 -5.62 -7.65
N ASP A 262 1.59 -4.46 -7.12
CA ASP A 262 2.66 -3.59 -7.60
C ASP A 262 3.97 -3.94 -6.92
N PHE A 263 3.93 -4.24 -5.62
CA PHE A 263 5.04 -4.79 -4.85
C PHE A 263 4.62 -6.07 -4.14
N ILE A 264 5.51 -7.06 -4.09
CA ILE A 264 5.36 -8.25 -3.24
C ILE A 264 6.67 -8.45 -2.50
N LEU A 265 6.59 -8.43 -1.17
CA LEU A 265 7.74 -8.71 -0.32
C LEU A 265 7.45 -9.85 0.65
N THR A 266 8.48 -10.64 0.96
CA THR A 266 8.41 -11.64 2.00
C THR A 266 9.21 -11.21 3.21
N VAL A 267 8.69 -11.56 4.39
CA VAL A 267 9.38 -11.42 5.67
C VAL A 267 9.73 -12.81 6.17
N SER A 268 11.00 -13.10 6.27
CA SER A 268 11.52 -14.39 6.73
C SER A 268 12.42 -14.18 7.95
N ARG A 269 12.09 -14.83 9.06
CA ARG A 269 12.95 -14.84 10.23
C ARG A 269 13.91 -16.01 10.14
N ILE A 270 15.19 -15.73 10.19
CA ILE A 270 16.27 -16.71 10.28
C ILE A 270 16.66 -16.79 11.75
N SER A 271 16.50 -17.96 12.34
CA SER A 271 16.81 -18.20 13.76
C SER A 271 17.95 -19.18 13.86
N GLU A 272 19.02 -18.77 14.51
CA GLU A 272 20.18 -19.57 14.90
C GLU A 272 20.17 -19.77 16.43
N PRO A 273 20.97 -20.68 17.02
CA PRO A 273 20.93 -20.95 18.45
C PRO A 273 21.08 -19.70 19.33
N ASP A 274 21.93 -18.78 18.94
CA ASP A 274 22.31 -17.61 19.76
C ASP A 274 21.78 -16.28 19.24
N ARG A 275 21.15 -16.27 18.04
CA ARG A 275 20.72 -15.02 17.39
C ARG A 275 19.55 -15.23 16.42
N ALA A 276 18.91 -14.15 16.07
CA ALA A 276 17.91 -14.14 15.01
C ALA A 276 18.00 -12.85 14.22
N PHE A 277 17.90 -12.96 12.91
CA PHE A 277 17.82 -11.81 12.00
C PHE A 277 16.65 -11.99 11.01
N THR A 278 16.32 -10.96 10.28
CA THR A 278 15.20 -10.94 9.35
C THR A 278 15.72 -10.73 7.94
N ARG A 279 15.25 -11.56 7.04
CA ARG A 279 15.49 -11.43 5.61
C ARG A 279 14.22 -10.93 4.94
N ILE A 280 14.33 -9.88 4.14
CA ILE A 280 13.27 -9.36 3.31
C ILE A 280 13.64 -9.61 1.85
N ASP A 281 12.79 -10.35 1.14
CA ASP A 281 12.93 -10.54 -0.30
C ASP A 281 11.84 -9.73 -1.00
N MET A 282 12.22 -8.79 -1.85
CA MET A 282 11.32 -8.14 -2.79
C MET A 282 11.15 -9.05 -4.00
N LEU A 283 10.04 -9.77 -4.04
CA LEU A 283 9.75 -10.77 -5.07
C LEU A 283 9.20 -10.15 -6.35
N LYS A 284 8.53 -9.01 -6.23
CA LYS A 284 7.95 -8.30 -7.37
C LYS A 284 8.06 -6.80 -7.18
N VAL A 285 8.46 -6.15 -8.25
CA VAL A 285 8.40 -4.70 -8.46
C VAL A 285 7.78 -4.51 -9.83
N ARG A 286 6.70 -3.72 -9.92
CA ARG A 286 6.04 -3.44 -11.20
C ARG A 286 6.81 -2.43 -12.02
N ASP A 287 7.26 -1.36 -11.39
CA ASP A 287 8.07 -0.31 -12.00
C ASP A 287 9.56 -0.54 -11.69
N GLN A 288 10.26 -1.17 -12.64
CA GLN A 288 11.67 -1.54 -12.49
C GLN A 288 12.64 -0.39 -12.80
N GLU A 289 12.14 0.78 -13.21
CA GLU A 289 12.97 1.98 -13.37
C GLU A 289 13.30 2.59 -12.00
N LEU A 290 12.39 2.46 -11.04
CA LEU A 290 12.54 3.05 -9.70
C LEU A 290 13.26 2.14 -8.72
N CYS A 291 12.94 0.86 -8.71
CA CYS A 291 13.57 -0.14 -7.84
C CYS A 291 13.46 -1.53 -8.47
N ARG A 292 14.14 -2.51 -7.87
CA ARG A 292 14.26 -3.86 -8.44
C ARG A 292 13.99 -4.95 -7.40
N THR A 293 13.75 -6.15 -7.86
CA THR A 293 13.73 -7.33 -6.99
C THR A 293 15.10 -7.54 -6.35
N GLY A 294 15.10 -8.06 -5.14
CA GLY A 294 16.34 -8.28 -4.40
C GLY A 294 16.09 -8.67 -2.95
N THR A 295 17.16 -8.86 -2.22
CA THR A 295 17.16 -9.27 -0.81
C THR A 295 17.90 -8.25 0.01
N VAL A 296 17.37 -7.95 1.20
CA VAL A 296 18.05 -7.15 2.24
C VAL A 296 17.89 -7.87 3.57
N TYR A 297 18.91 -7.84 4.37
CA TYR A 297 18.95 -8.45 5.70
C TYR A 297 18.81 -7.36 6.77
N TYR A 298 18.24 -7.75 7.92
CA TYR A 298 18.01 -6.80 9.01
C TYR A 298 18.27 -7.46 10.35
N THR A 299 18.97 -6.75 11.22
CA THR A 299 18.94 -7.02 12.66
C THR A 299 17.75 -6.29 13.29
N ARG A 300 17.16 -6.90 14.31
CA ARG A 300 16.04 -6.34 15.04
C ARG A 300 16.48 -5.89 16.42
N ARG A 301 16.49 -4.61 16.67
CA ARG A 301 16.80 -4.05 17.99
C ARG A 301 15.73 -4.45 19.03
N PRO A 302 16.07 -4.47 20.33
CA PRO A 302 15.13 -4.83 21.40
C PRO A 302 13.82 -4.02 21.39
N CYS A 303 13.86 -2.75 20.98
CA CYS A 303 12.68 -1.90 20.82
C CYS A 303 11.78 -2.35 19.65
N GLY A 304 12.31 -3.17 18.72
CA GLY A 304 11.62 -3.65 17.52
C GLY A 304 11.97 -2.93 16.24
N ARG A 305 12.82 -1.91 16.27
CA ARG A 305 13.37 -1.28 15.07
C ARG A 305 14.27 -2.24 14.31
N TYR A 306 14.24 -2.11 12.99
CA TYR A 306 15.08 -2.89 12.09
C TYR A 306 16.19 -2.02 11.52
N GLU A 307 17.39 -2.60 11.40
CA GLU A 307 18.59 -1.98 10.80
C GLU A 307 19.05 -2.86 9.65
N GLU A 308 19.27 -2.25 8.46
CA GLU A 308 19.59 -2.98 7.24
C GLU A 308 21.06 -3.38 7.16
N HIS A 309 21.31 -4.53 6.50
CA HIS A 309 22.62 -5.10 6.23
C HIS A 309 22.66 -5.68 4.82
N GLU A 310 23.83 -5.70 4.20
CA GLU A 310 24.00 -6.20 2.84
C GLU A 310 24.00 -7.74 2.79
N SER A 311 24.49 -8.39 3.84
CA SER A 311 24.64 -9.84 3.89
C SER A 311 24.25 -10.46 5.25
N GLU A 312 24.09 -11.79 5.24
CA GLU A 312 23.90 -12.57 6.47
C GLU A 312 25.11 -12.50 7.39
N GLU A 313 26.33 -12.44 6.80
CA GLU A 313 27.58 -12.34 7.55
C GLU A 313 27.64 -11.05 8.38
N GLU A 314 27.17 -9.93 7.83
CA GLU A 314 27.06 -8.68 8.57
C GLU A 314 26.09 -8.79 9.75
N CYS A 315 24.92 -9.40 9.54
CA CYS A 315 23.95 -9.66 10.62
C CYS A 315 24.54 -10.60 11.70
N ARG A 316 25.46 -11.50 11.33
CA ARG A 316 26.12 -12.41 12.26
C ARG A 316 27.25 -11.75 13.03
N ALA A 317 27.80 -10.67 12.51
CA ALA A 317 28.91 -9.94 13.14
C ALA A 317 28.43 -8.98 14.24
N GLU A 318 27.16 -8.61 14.25
CA GLU A 318 26.49 -7.76 15.23
C GLU A 318 25.94 -8.58 16.43
#